data_945189a0239d52b262964f9c26082192
#
_entry.id   945189a0239d52b262964f9c26082192
#
_cell.length_a   1.000
_cell.length_b   1.000
_cell.length_c   1.000
_cell.angle_alpha   90.00
_cell.angle_beta   90.00
_cell.angle_gamma   90.00
#
_symmetry.space_group_name_H-M   'P 1'
#
loop_
_entity.id
_entity.type
_entity.pdbx_description
1 polymer ?
#
loop_
_entity_poly.entity_id
_entity_poly.type
_entity_poly.pdbx_seq_one_letter_code
_entity_poly.pdbx_strand_id
1 'polypeptide(L)'
;MSVVPQDLISKHSLTMNLISEHYNRQDVLSELQQEFKQNDYVRLPGLIASQAFAHIRAEIEYLKSFATKRSFIMEGYETPREMSTLGGAKILKEAPTIWALYCHYELRNLIERIAGTKVYSCIHPNEFMVANFLTSPGATHGWHLDDPAFALIIILEASPAEDGGSLEFIPNWFEFCGEIGAHSDEKVGPLVERARAANLIQVRHHLSSDAYFLRADRSLHQVTALRREGACRSALNLAFEVTPNPTYGDTANKLYGEN
;
A
#
# COMPACT_ATOMS: atom_id res chain seq x y z
N MET A 1 25.32 -17.48 15.35
CA MET A 1 24.27 -17.80 14.38
C MET A 1 23.23 -18.65 15.12
N SER A 2 22.15 -18.02 15.60
CA SER A 2 21.05 -18.73 16.26
C SER A 2 20.02 -19.08 15.18
N VAL A 3 19.99 -20.33 14.78
CA VAL A 3 18.97 -20.89 13.88
C VAL A 3 17.68 -20.97 14.68
N VAL A 4 16.69 -20.14 14.38
CA VAL A 4 15.34 -20.29 14.92
C VAL A 4 14.78 -21.60 14.34
N PRO A 5 14.36 -22.56 15.16
CA PRO A 5 13.82 -23.82 14.66
C PRO A 5 12.53 -23.57 13.86
N GLN A 6 12.52 -23.97 12.59
CA GLN A 6 11.35 -23.87 11.69
C GLN A 6 10.07 -24.52 12.26
N ASP A 7 10.19 -25.48 13.15
CA ASP A 7 9.07 -26.20 13.77
C ASP A 7 8.26 -25.37 14.78
N LEU A 8 8.83 -24.27 15.32
CA LEU A 8 8.12 -23.38 16.25
C LEU A 8 7.22 -22.35 15.53
N ILE A 9 7.56 -22.02 14.28
CA ILE A 9 6.83 -21.02 13.49
C ILE A 9 5.50 -21.61 12.99
N SER A 10 5.45 -22.89 12.60
CA SER A 10 4.28 -23.50 11.97
C SER A 10 3.09 -23.76 12.90
N LYS A 11 3.32 -23.96 14.19
CA LYS A 11 2.25 -24.29 15.15
C LYS A 11 1.58 -23.06 15.79
N HIS A 12 2.27 -21.93 15.88
CA HIS A 12 1.71 -20.70 16.48
C HIS A 12 0.91 -19.84 15.48
N SER A 13 1.23 -19.90 14.19
CA SER A 13 0.50 -19.11 13.18
C SER A 13 -0.90 -19.65 12.87
N LEU A 14 -1.19 -20.91 13.18
CA LEU A 14 -2.50 -21.53 12.94
C LEU A 14 -3.58 -21.18 13.98
N THR A 15 -3.21 -20.52 15.09
CA THR A 15 -4.14 -20.16 16.17
C THR A 15 -4.22 -18.67 16.45
N MET A 16 -3.44 -17.86 15.74
CA MET A 16 -3.40 -16.41 15.95
C MET A 16 -4.46 -15.72 15.10
N ASN A 17 -5.30 -14.91 15.73
CA ASN A 17 -6.18 -13.99 14.99
C ASN A 17 -5.33 -12.99 14.22
N LEU A 18 -5.47 -12.94 12.90
CA LEU A 18 -4.74 -12.00 12.05
C LEU A 18 -5.46 -10.66 11.93
N ILE A 19 -6.79 -10.68 11.94
CA ILE A 19 -7.65 -9.51 11.75
C ILE A 19 -8.39 -9.20 13.04
N SER A 20 -8.58 -7.92 13.33
CA SER A 20 -9.37 -7.44 14.45
C SER A 20 -10.85 -7.82 14.29
N GLU A 21 -11.46 -8.39 15.32
CA GLU A 21 -12.88 -8.76 15.34
C GLU A 21 -13.83 -7.57 15.15
N HIS A 22 -13.35 -6.34 15.39
CA HIS A 22 -14.10 -5.11 15.15
C HIS A 22 -14.66 -5.07 13.71
N TYR A 23 -13.91 -5.57 12.75
CA TYR A 23 -14.29 -5.55 11.32
C TYR A 23 -15.29 -6.65 10.92
N ASN A 24 -15.72 -7.51 11.85
CA ASN A 24 -16.79 -8.49 11.62
C ASN A 24 -18.19 -7.88 11.83
N ARG A 25 -18.27 -6.67 12.39
CA ARG A 25 -19.54 -6.00 12.69
C ARG A 25 -20.19 -5.44 11.42
N GLN A 26 -21.50 -5.68 11.25
CA GLN A 26 -22.23 -5.28 10.03
C GLN A 26 -22.37 -3.75 9.90
N ASP A 27 -22.56 -3.04 11.02
CA ASP A 27 -22.61 -1.57 11.04
C ASP A 27 -21.30 -0.96 10.55
N VAL A 28 -20.17 -1.42 11.09
CA VAL A 28 -18.82 -1.00 10.65
C VAL A 28 -18.62 -1.24 9.16
N LEU A 29 -18.96 -2.43 8.68
CA LEU A 29 -18.82 -2.77 7.26
C LEU A 29 -19.65 -1.88 6.33
N SER A 30 -20.87 -1.53 6.74
CA SER A 30 -21.74 -0.66 5.95
C SER A 30 -21.17 0.74 5.82
N GLU A 31 -20.60 1.28 6.90
CA GLU A 31 -19.92 2.58 6.89
C GLU A 31 -18.68 2.57 6.00
N LEU A 32 -17.82 1.55 6.14
CA LEU A 32 -16.60 1.41 5.34
C LEU A 32 -16.92 1.26 3.84
N GLN A 33 -17.95 0.49 3.50
CA GLN A 33 -18.39 0.32 2.11
C GLN A 33 -18.89 1.64 1.52
N GLN A 34 -19.64 2.41 2.28
CA GLN A 34 -20.13 3.72 1.84
C GLN A 34 -18.98 4.71 1.64
N GLU A 35 -18.04 4.77 2.57
CA GLU A 35 -16.85 5.63 2.48
C GLU A 35 -16.00 5.28 1.27
N PHE A 36 -15.71 3.98 1.07
CA PHE A 36 -14.92 3.50 -0.08
C PHE A 36 -15.60 3.79 -1.41
N LYS A 37 -16.91 3.60 -1.51
CA LYS A 37 -17.69 3.91 -2.72
C LYS A 37 -17.63 5.39 -3.10
N GLN A 38 -17.55 6.29 -2.12
CA GLN A 38 -17.52 7.74 -2.35
C GLN A 38 -16.12 8.26 -2.68
N ASN A 39 -15.09 7.67 -2.07
CA ASN A 39 -13.75 8.26 -2.06
C ASN A 39 -12.69 7.38 -2.73
N ASP A 40 -13.02 6.16 -3.18
CA ASP A 40 -12.04 5.15 -3.60
C ASP A 40 -10.98 4.83 -2.53
N TYR A 41 -11.24 5.23 -1.30
CA TYR A 41 -10.35 5.14 -0.16
C TYR A 41 -11.17 4.92 1.12
N VAL A 42 -10.61 4.12 2.03
CA VAL A 42 -11.12 4.00 3.41
C VAL A 42 -10.00 3.68 4.39
N ARG A 43 -10.03 4.32 5.56
CA ARG A 43 -9.08 4.04 6.66
C ARG A 43 -9.56 2.85 7.47
N LEU A 44 -8.63 1.99 7.88
CA LEU A 44 -8.86 0.75 8.63
C LEU A 44 -7.96 0.71 9.88
N PRO A 45 -8.22 1.57 10.90
CA PRO A 45 -7.37 1.67 12.08
C PRO A 45 -7.38 0.37 12.88
N GLY A 46 -6.19 -0.15 13.22
CA GLY A 46 -6.07 -1.39 13.98
C GLY A 46 -6.65 -2.63 13.27
N LEU A 47 -6.65 -2.63 11.92
CA LEU A 47 -7.12 -3.77 11.12
C LEU A 47 -6.45 -5.07 11.53
N ILE A 48 -5.14 -5.03 11.69
CA ILE A 48 -4.34 -6.20 12.05
C ILE A 48 -4.36 -6.37 13.57
N ALA A 49 -4.69 -7.55 14.05
CA ALA A 49 -4.65 -7.85 15.48
C ALA A 49 -3.26 -7.61 16.06
N SER A 50 -3.17 -7.06 17.28
CA SER A 50 -1.91 -6.53 17.85
C SER A 50 -0.76 -7.55 17.84
N GLN A 51 -1.03 -8.81 18.12
CA GLN A 51 -0.01 -9.87 18.11
C GLN A 51 0.48 -10.13 16.67
N ALA A 52 -0.43 -10.24 15.71
CA ALA A 52 -0.09 -10.41 14.30
C ALA A 52 0.72 -9.21 13.78
N PHE A 53 0.32 -8.00 14.14
CA PHE A 53 1.04 -6.78 13.78
C PHE A 53 2.48 -6.77 14.31
N ALA A 54 2.70 -7.22 15.54
CA ALA A 54 4.05 -7.34 16.11
C ALA A 54 4.92 -8.32 15.32
N HIS A 55 4.37 -9.47 14.90
CA HIS A 55 5.07 -10.45 14.07
C HIS A 55 5.40 -9.88 12.68
N ILE A 56 4.43 -9.26 12.01
CA ILE A 56 4.62 -8.61 10.71
C ILE A 56 5.73 -7.55 10.77
N ARG A 57 5.73 -6.71 11.81
CA ARG A 57 6.79 -5.73 12.02
C ARG A 57 8.16 -6.38 12.17
N ALA A 58 8.26 -7.46 12.95
CA ALA A 58 9.51 -8.17 13.15
C ALA A 58 10.02 -8.81 11.85
N GLU A 59 9.14 -9.42 11.06
CA GLU A 59 9.47 -9.97 9.74
C GLU A 59 10.02 -8.88 8.81
N ILE A 60 9.34 -7.73 8.71
CA ILE A 60 9.77 -6.63 7.84
C ILE A 60 11.06 -5.97 8.35
N GLU A 61 11.23 -5.79 9.65
CA GLU A 61 12.48 -5.23 10.20
C GLU A 61 13.69 -6.12 9.89
N TYR A 62 13.53 -7.44 10.00
CA TYR A 62 14.54 -8.40 9.55
C TYR A 62 14.85 -8.25 8.05
N LEU A 63 13.82 -8.13 7.22
CA LEU A 63 13.94 -8.05 5.77
C LEU A 63 14.42 -6.69 5.26
N LYS A 64 14.32 -5.63 6.05
CA LYS A 64 14.68 -4.26 5.66
C LYS A 64 16.12 -4.13 5.17
N SER A 65 17.04 -4.93 5.71
CA SER A 65 18.45 -4.98 5.27
C SER A 65 18.63 -5.50 3.84
N PHE A 66 17.63 -6.17 3.28
CA PHE A 66 17.63 -6.67 1.90
C PHE A 66 16.89 -5.73 0.93
N ALA A 67 16.35 -4.63 1.41
CA ALA A 67 15.63 -3.69 0.57
C ALA A 67 16.58 -2.98 -0.41
N THR A 68 16.14 -2.82 -1.64
CA THR A 68 16.90 -2.16 -2.71
C THR A 68 16.58 -0.66 -2.72
N LYS A 69 17.61 0.17 -2.70
CA LYS A 69 17.45 1.63 -2.85
C LYS A 69 16.98 1.96 -4.27
N ARG A 70 15.97 2.81 -4.35
CA ARG A 70 15.43 3.37 -5.59
C ARG A 70 15.58 4.89 -5.54
N SER A 71 16.26 5.44 -6.55
CA SER A 71 16.49 6.89 -6.66
C SER A 71 16.47 7.24 -8.15
N PHE A 72 15.27 7.53 -8.68
CA PHE A 72 15.07 7.85 -10.09
C PHE A 72 13.76 8.63 -10.31
N ILE A 73 13.64 9.24 -11.47
CA ILE A 73 12.37 9.82 -11.94
C ILE A 73 11.62 8.76 -12.75
N MET A 74 10.38 8.46 -12.37
CA MET A 74 9.55 7.50 -13.07
C MET A 74 9.11 8.08 -14.42
N GLU A 75 9.49 7.42 -15.48
CA GLU A 75 9.08 7.74 -16.84
C GLU A 75 7.55 7.70 -16.98
N GLY A 76 6.99 8.61 -17.76
CA GLY A 76 5.54 8.79 -17.92
C GLY A 76 4.93 9.71 -16.87
N TYR A 77 5.16 9.47 -15.60
CA TYR A 77 4.69 10.34 -14.52
C TYR A 77 5.58 11.56 -14.29
N GLU A 78 6.86 11.47 -14.64
CA GLU A 78 7.90 12.50 -14.38
C GLU A 78 8.00 12.85 -12.88
N THR A 79 7.81 11.86 -12.01
CA THR A 79 7.79 12.03 -10.55
C THR A 79 8.84 11.15 -9.84
N PRO A 80 9.39 11.61 -8.71
CA PRO A 80 10.51 10.93 -8.06
C PRO A 80 10.10 9.61 -7.38
N ARG A 81 11.03 8.67 -7.41
CA ARG A 81 11.07 7.46 -6.60
C ARG A 81 12.33 7.53 -5.76
N GLU A 82 12.21 8.05 -4.54
CA GLU A 82 13.33 8.18 -3.58
C GLU A 82 12.96 7.40 -2.32
N MET A 83 13.29 6.10 -2.31
CA MET A 83 12.90 5.17 -1.24
C MET A 83 13.72 3.89 -1.32
N SER A 84 13.58 3.00 -0.33
CA SER A 84 14.00 1.60 -0.47
C SER A 84 12.79 0.69 -0.60
N THR A 85 12.90 -0.36 -1.42
CA THR A 85 11.79 -1.27 -1.73
C THR A 85 12.17 -2.72 -1.51
N LEU A 86 11.18 -3.53 -1.14
CA LEU A 86 11.31 -4.97 -1.01
C LEU A 86 10.16 -5.63 -1.78
N GLY A 87 10.49 -6.49 -2.74
CA GLY A 87 9.51 -7.15 -3.62
C GLY A 87 8.89 -8.41 -3.02
N GLY A 88 7.78 -8.83 -3.61
CA GLY A 88 6.94 -9.92 -3.15
C GLY A 88 7.62 -11.29 -3.11
N ALA A 89 8.49 -11.59 -4.06
CA ALA A 89 9.22 -12.86 -4.08
C ALA A 89 10.08 -13.07 -2.82
N LYS A 90 10.73 -11.99 -2.33
CA LYS A 90 11.54 -12.05 -1.11
C LYS A 90 10.67 -12.14 0.13
N ILE A 91 9.57 -11.36 0.19
CA ILE A 91 8.61 -11.39 1.30
C ILE A 91 7.99 -12.80 1.40
N LEU A 92 7.54 -13.38 0.30
CA LEU A 92 6.97 -14.73 0.25
C LEU A 92 7.89 -15.78 0.87
N LYS A 93 9.18 -15.69 0.58
CA LYS A 93 10.17 -16.66 1.02
C LYS A 93 10.48 -16.57 2.53
N GLU A 94 10.48 -15.35 3.09
CA GLU A 94 11.08 -15.10 4.39
C GLU A 94 10.08 -14.57 5.44
N ALA A 95 8.83 -14.25 5.04
CA ALA A 95 7.83 -13.64 5.91
C ALA A 95 6.51 -14.43 5.96
N PRO A 96 6.49 -15.56 6.70
CA PRO A 96 5.34 -16.46 6.72
C PRO A 96 4.07 -15.82 7.31
N THR A 97 4.18 -14.87 8.25
CA THR A 97 3.00 -14.19 8.81
C THR A 97 2.36 -13.27 7.77
N ILE A 98 3.17 -12.57 6.97
CA ILE A 98 2.68 -11.71 5.89
C ILE A 98 2.01 -12.56 4.80
N TRP A 99 2.61 -13.68 4.44
CA TRP A 99 2.00 -14.62 3.49
C TRP A 99 0.68 -15.18 4.02
N ALA A 100 0.62 -15.59 5.29
CA ALA A 100 -0.61 -16.05 5.92
C ALA A 100 -1.70 -14.98 5.91
N LEU A 101 -1.34 -13.70 6.15
CA LEU A 101 -2.26 -12.58 6.09
C LEU A 101 -2.78 -12.36 4.65
N TYR A 102 -1.91 -12.37 3.65
CA TYR A 102 -2.31 -12.21 2.24
C TYR A 102 -3.30 -13.27 1.77
N CYS A 103 -3.11 -14.52 2.22
CA CYS A 103 -3.98 -15.65 1.91
C CYS A 103 -5.21 -15.75 2.82
N HIS A 104 -5.35 -14.86 3.82
CA HIS A 104 -6.37 -15.00 4.85
C HIS A 104 -7.78 -14.77 4.31
N TYR A 105 -8.66 -15.77 4.52
CA TYR A 105 -10.02 -15.70 3.99
C TYR A 105 -10.82 -14.52 4.53
N GLU A 106 -10.73 -14.24 5.85
CA GLU A 106 -11.47 -13.12 6.45
C GLU A 106 -11.01 -11.77 5.93
N LEU A 107 -9.68 -11.59 5.68
CA LEU A 107 -9.17 -10.39 5.04
C LEU A 107 -9.75 -10.21 3.64
N ARG A 108 -9.70 -11.26 2.83
CA ARG A 108 -10.25 -11.21 1.48
C ARG A 108 -11.74 -10.90 1.48
N ASN A 109 -12.52 -11.57 2.32
CA ASN A 109 -13.96 -11.33 2.47
C ASN A 109 -14.24 -9.88 2.92
N LEU A 110 -13.45 -9.35 3.84
CA LEU A 110 -13.57 -7.95 4.29
C LEU A 110 -13.37 -6.98 3.14
N ILE A 111 -12.27 -7.09 2.38
CA ILE A 111 -11.98 -6.17 1.27
C ILE A 111 -12.97 -6.34 0.10
N GLU A 112 -13.47 -7.56 -0.19
CA GLU A 112 -14.55 -7.79 -1.16
C GLU A 112 -15.82 -7.05 -0.75
N ARG A 113 -16.18 -7.10 0.53
CA ARG A 113 -17.36 -6.40 1.05
C ARG A 113 -17.19 -4.89 1.01
N ILE A 114 -16.03 -4.36 1.38
CA ILE A 114 -15.73 -2.93 1.28
C ILE A 114 -15.76 -2.47 -0.18
N ALA A 115 -15.10 -3.20 -1.08
CA ALA A 115 -15.05 -2.88 -2.51
C ALA A 115 -16.40 -3.03 -3.22
N GLY A 116 -17.34 -3.80 -2.65
CA GLY A 116 -18.63 -4.11 -3.27
C GLY A 116 -18.51 -4.97 -4.54
N THR A 117 -17.38 -5.63 -4.72
CA THR A 117 -17.10 -6.50 -5.87
C THR A 117 -16.17 -7.65 -5.47
N LYS A 118 -16.11 -8.68 -6.31
CA LYS A 118 -15.15 -9.78 -6.12
C LYS A 118 -13.73 -9.27 -6.26
N VAL A 119 -12.84 -9.77 -5.40
CA VAL A 119 -11.41 -9.42 -5.37
C VAL A 119 -10.57 -10.66 -5.64
N TYR A 120 -9.58 -10.51 -6.50
CA TYR A 120 -8.65 -11.57 -6.89
C TYR A 120 -7.25 -11.24 -6.37
N SER A 121 -6.40 -12.25 -6.24
CA SER A 121 -4.99 -12.03 -5.92
C SER A 121 -4.28 -11.34 -7.10
N CYS A 122 -3.39 -10.40 -6.79
CA CYS A 122 -2.40 -9.94 -7.76
C CYS A 122 -1.47 -11.12 -8.09
N ILE A 123 -1.26 -11.37 -9.38
CA ILE A 123 -0.42 -12.49 -9.86
C ILE A 123 0.99 -12.06 -10.27
N HIS A 124 1.32 -10.76 -10.19
CA HIS A 124 2.66 -10.27 -10.47
C HIS A 124 3.63 -10.68 -9.36
N PRO A 125 4.73 -11.42 -9.65
CA PRO A 125 5.56 -12.07 -8.64
C PRO A 125 6.29 -11.11 -7.70
N ASN A 126 6.49 -9.86 -8.10
CA ASN A 126 7.18 -8.85 -7.31
C ASN A 126 6.26 -7.81 -6.68
N GLU A 127 4.96 -7.76 -7.06
CA GLU A 127 4.06 -6.66 -6.67
C GLU A 127 2.92 -7.08 -5.74
N PHE A 128 2.59 -8.38 -5.70
CA PHE A 128 1.46 -8.86 -4.87
C PHE A 128 1.62 -8.57 -3.37
N MET A 129 2.85 -8.45 -2.89
CA MET A 129 3.22 -7.97 -1.56
C MET A 129 4.51 -7.17 -1.68
N VAL A 130 4.52 -5.92 -1.26
CA VAL A 130 5.74 -5.10 -1.29
C VAL A 130 5.89 -4.32 0.01
N ALA A 131 7.12 -4.03 0.40
CA ALA A 131 7.40 -3.11 1.49
C ALA A 131 8.19 -1.91 0.97
N ASN A 132 7.77 -0.71 1.39
CA ASN A 132 8.37 0.56 1.01
C ASN A 132 8.88 1.28 2.26
N PHE A 133 10.11 1.79 2.19
CA PHE A 133 10.80 2.45 3.29
C PHE A 133 11.27 3.83 2.87
N LEU A 134 10.74 4.85 3.49
CA LEU A 134 11.21 6.23 3.42
C LEU A 134 11.96 6.52 4.72
N THR A 135 13.24 6.87 4.65
CA THR A 135 14.13 6.94 5.82
C THR A 135 15.08 8.15 5.83
N SER A 136 14.95 9.05 4.86
CA SER A 136 15.81 10.23 4.76
C SER A 136 15.02 11.46 4.31
N PRO A 137 15.49 12.67 4.58
CA PRO A 137 14.88 13.88 4.03
C PRO A 137 14.80 13.81 2.50
N GLY A 138 13.66 14.21 1.94
CA GLY A 138 13.37 14.10 0.52
C GLY A 138 12.87 12.74 0.05
N ALA A 139 12.96 11.68 0.89
CA ALA A 139 12.41 10.38 0.53
C ALA A 139 10.90 10.46 0.28
N THR A 140 10.47 9.90 -0.85
CA THR A 140 9.10 10.03 -1.37
C THR A 140 8.75 8.90 -2.33
N HIS A 141 7.47 8.63 -2.46
CA HIS A 141 6.88 7.87 -3.56
C HIS A 141 5.97 8.83 -4.33
N GLY A 142 6.51 9.49 -5.35
CA GLY A 142 5.84 10.56 -6.10
C GLY A 142 4.57 10.08 -6.82
N TRP A 143 3.79 11.00 -7.36
CA TRP A 143 2.49 10.73 -7.99
C TRP A 143 2.52 9.58 -8.99
N HIS A 144 1.56 8.65 -8.87
CA HIS A 144 1.39 7.46 -9.71
C HIS A 144 0.01 6.84 -9.57
N LEU A 145 -0.30 5.96 -10.48
CA LEU A 145 -1.32 4.92 -10.36
C LEU A 145 -0.58 3.59 -10.17
N ASP A 146 -1.19 2.64 -9.45
CA ASP A 146 -0.70 1.28 -9.40
C ASP A 146 -1.23 0.47 -10.60
N ASP A 147 -0.47 -0.54 -11.04
CA ASP A 147 -0.96 -1.52 -12.00
C ASP A 147 -2.07 -2.39 -11.37
N PRO A 148 -1.94 -2.92 -10.13
CA PRO A 148 -3.02 -3.62 -9.45
C PRO A 148 -4.18 -2.69 -9.07
N ALA A 149 -5.41 -3.22 -9.20
CA ALA A 149 -6.61 -2.44 -8.97
C ALA A 149 -6.78 -1.93 -7.54
N PHE A 150 -6.36 -2.71 -6.55
CA PHE A 150 -6.50 -2.37 -5.14
C PHE A 150 -5.18 -2.51 -4.39
N ALA A 151 -4.94 -1.56 -3.49
CA ALA A 151 -3.85 -1.57 -2.53
C ALA A 151 -4.40 -1.56 -1.10
N LEU A 152 -4.05 -2.57 -0.30
CA LEU A 152 -4.23 -2.56 1.15
C LEU A 152 -2.89 -2.22 1.80
N ILE A 153 -2.78 -1.01 2.31
CA ILE A 153 -1.55 -0.50 2.89
C ILE A 153 -1.61 -0.61 4.41
N ILE A 154 -0.61 -1.24 5.01
CA ILE A 154 -0.45 -1.37 6.47
C ILE A 154 0.75 -0.54 6.88
N ILE A 155 0.56 0.45 7.74
CA ILE A 155 1.64 1.32 8.22
C ILE A 155 2.35 0.64 9.39
N LEU A 156 3.61 0.32 9.17
CA LEU A 156 4.46 -0.36 10.16
C LEU A 156 5.14 0.65 11.08
N GLU A 157 5.55 1.78 10.51
CA GLU A 157 6.19 2.89 11.22
C GLU A 157 5.90 4.19 10.47
N ALA A 158 5.63 5.27 11.19
CA ALA A 158 5.48 6.60 10.63
C ALA A 158 5.84 7.68 11.64
N SER A 159 6.53 8.71 11.18
CA SER A 159 6.72 9.97 11.91
C SER A 159 5.44 10.81 11.91
N PRO A 160 5.32 11.84 12.77
CA PRO A 160 4.19 12.75 12.77
C PRO A 160 3.97 13.47 11.41
N ALA A 161 2.77 13.98 11.18
CA ALA A 161 2.36 14.57 9.90
C ALA A 161 3.22 15.78 9.45
N GLU A 162 3.72 16.56 10.40
CA GLU A 162 4.63 17.68 10.15
C GLU A 162 5.96 17.26 9.53
N ASP A 163 6.34 16.00 9.70
CA ASP A 163 7.56 15.44 9.13
C ASP A 163 7.39 14.91 7.69
N GLY A 164 6.19 14.99 7.13
CA GLY A 164 5.86 14.45 5.81
C GLY A 164 5.39 12.98 5.86
N GLY A 165 5.52 12.27 4.75
CA GLY A 165 5.09 10.86 4.64
C GLY A 165 3.56 10.67 4.63
N SER A 166 2.79 11.73 4.38
CA SER A 166 1.34 11.66 4.22
C SER A 166 0.95 11.12 2.85
N LEU A 167 -0.15 10.39 2.79
CA LEU A 167 -0.82 10.07 1.54
C LEU A 167 -1.52 11.31 1.01
N GLU A 168 -1.24 11.70 -0.23
CA GLU A 168 -2.09 12.58 -1.03
C GLU A 168 -2.68 11.78 -2.17
N PHE A 169 -3.97 11.98 -2.48
CA PHE A 169 -4.61 11.29 -3.59
C PHE A 169 -5.74 12.08 -4.22
N ILE A 170 -6.01 11.79 -5.49
CA ILE A 170 -7.09 12.34 -6.31
C ILE A 170 -7.92 11.14 -6.75
N PRO A 171 -9.11 10.91 -6.17
CA PRO A 171 -9.99 9.82 -6.59
C PRO A 171 -10.52 10.06 -8.01
N ASN A 172 -10.89 8.97 -8.70
CA ASN A 172 -11.47 9.06 -10.06
C ASN A 172 -10.62 9.88 -11.04
N TRP A 173 -9.31 9.68 -11.04
CA TRP A 173 -8.34 10.46 -11.84
C TRP A 173 -8.71 10.57 -13.31
N PHE A 174 -9.18 9.48 -13.92
CA PHE A 174 -9.56 9.48 -15.35
C PHE A 174 -10.80 10.33 -15.63
N GLU A 175 -11.77 10.37 -14.71
CA GLU A 175 -12.95 11.22 -14.80
C GLU A 175 -12.56 12.69 -14.73
N PHE A 176 -11.72 13.06 -13.74
CA PHE A 176 -11.17 14.41 -13.64
C PHE A 176 -10.42 14.84 -14.92
N CYS A 177 -9.56 13.99 -15.47
CA CYS A 177 -8.87 14.30 -16.73
C CYS A 177 -9.87 14.54 -17.87
N GLY A 178 -10.91 13.70 -18.00
CA GLY A 178 -11.96 13.86 -19.00
C GLY A 178 -12.75 15.16 -18.87
N GLU A 179 -13.10 15.56 -17.63
CA GLU A 179 -13.82 16.81 -17.35
C GLU A 179 -13.04 18.05 -17.75
N ILE A 180 -11.71 18.02 -17.60
CA ILE A 180 -10.83 19.15 -17.97
C ILE A 180 -10.32 19.09 -19.40
N GLY A 181 -10.74 18.08 -20.20
CA GLY A 181 -10.31 17.89 -21.58
C GLY A 181 -8.84 17.53 -21.72
N ALA A 182 -8.24 16.89 -20.70
CA ALA A 182 -6.86 16.43 -20.70
C ALA A 182 -6.80 14.90 -20.95
N HIS A 183 -5.68 14.42 -21.47
CA HIS A 183 -5.39 13.00 -21.56
C HIS A 183 -4.67 12.54 -20.29
N SER A 184 -5.01 11.36 -19.79
CA SER A 184 -4.42 10.80 -18.56
C SER A 184 -2.94 10.38 -18.71
N ASP A 185 -2.44 10.32 -19.95
CA ASP A 185 -1.05 10.05 -20.33
C ASP A 185 -0.20 11.34 -20.50
N GLU A 186 -0.80 12.52 -20.32
CA GLU A 186 -0.03 13.76 -20.21
C GLU A 186 0.80 13.77 -18.93
N LYS A 187 1.85 14.63 -18.91
CA LYS A 187 2.68 14.82 -17.71
C LYS A 187 1.82 15.16 -16.50
N VAL A 188 1.96 14.36 -15.46
CA VAL A 188 1.10 14.40 -14.27
C VAL A 188 1.19 15.74 -13.52
N GLY A 189 2.38 16.35 -13.44
CA GLY A 189 2.61 17.57 -12.66
C GLY A 189 1.63 18.70 -12.94
N PRO A 190 1.47 19.18 -14.20
CA PRO A 190 0.51 20.23 -14.53
C PRO A 190 -0.94 19.87 -14.20
N LEU A 191 -1.33 18.61 -14.35
CA LEU A 191 -2.69 18.14 -14.06
C LEU A 191 -2.94 18.11 -12.54
N VAL A 192 -1.95 17.70 -11.74
CA VAL A 192 -2.01 17.74 -10.28
C VAL A 192 -2.16 19.18 -9.77
N GLU A 193 -1.46 20.16 -10.38
CA GLU A 193 -1.64 21.57 -10.00
C GLU A 193 -3.04 22.09 -10.32
N ARG A 194 -3.65 21.64 -11.41
CA ARG A 194 -5.07 21.94 -11.71
C ARG A 194 -6.01 21.33 -10.68
N ALA A 195 -5.78 20.06 -10.30
CA ALA A 195 -6.55 19.40 -9.25
C ALA A 195 -6.37 20.09 -7.88
N ARG A 196 -5.15 20.56 -7.58
CA ARG A 196 -4.84 21.34 -6.37
C ARG A 196 -5.62 22.65 -6.33
N ALA A 197 -5.61 23.39 -7.43
CA ALA A 197 -6.37 24.65 -7.57
C ALA A 197 -7.89 24.42 -7.42
N ALA A 198 -8.39 23.26 -7.82
CA ALA A 198 -9.79 22.85 -7.67
C ALA A 198 -10.12 22.24 -6.30
N ASN A 199 -9.17 22.16 -5.36
CA ASN A 199 -9.31 21.52 -4.03
C ASN A 199 -9.73 20.04 -4.08
N LEU A 200 -9.31 19.29 -5.08
CA LEU A 200 -9.65 17.88 -5.25
C LEU A 200 -8.66 16.93 -4.57
N ILE A 201 -7.47 17.42 -4.19
CA ILE A 201 -6.46 16.59 -3.51
C ILE A 201 -6.91 16.32 -2.09
N GLN A 202 -7.07 15.05 -1.78
CA GLN A 202 -7.30 14.59 -0.43
C GLN A 202 -5.97 14.26 0.25
N VAL A 203 -5.83 14.65 1.52
CA VAL A 203 -4.63 14.39 2.33
C VAL A 203 -5.00 13.54 3.53
N ARG A 204 -4.28 12.45 3.74
CA ARG A 204 -4.45 11.55 4.90
C ARG A 204 -3.10 11.24 5.50
N HIS A 205 -3.00 11.38 6.81
CA HIS A 205 -1.84 10.93 7.56
C HIS A 205 -2.20 9.70 8.39
N HIS A 206 -1.30 8.72 8.40
CA HIS A 206 -1.50 7.44 9.06
C HIS A 206 -0.37 7.19 10.04
N LEU A 207 -0.70 6.64 11.18
CA LEU A 207 0.25 6.25 12.22
C LEU A 207 0.55 4.75 12.17
N SER A 208 1.56 4.32 12.92
CA SER A 208 1.86 2.89 13.09
C SER A 208 0.62 2.11 13.55
N SER A 209 0.38 0.95 12.97
CA SER A 209 -0.80 0.09 13.09
C SER A 209 -2.06 0.54 12.33
N ASP A 210 -2.08 1.72 11.74
CA ASP A 210 -3.12 2.05 10.79
C ASP A 210 -2.99 1.19 9.52
N ALA A 211 -4.14 0.93 8.91
CA ALA A 211 -4.19 0.47 7.53
C ALA A 211 -5.15 1.35 6.73
N TYR A 212 -5.06 1.29 5.42
CA TYR A 212 -6.06 1.86 4.51
C TYR A 212 -6.18 1.01 3.25
N PHE A 213 -7.36 1.05 2.67
CA PHE A 213 -7.67 0.38 1.42
C PHE A 213 -7.97 1.43 0.35
N LEU A 214 -7.30 1.32 -0.80
CA LEU A 214 -7.33 2.31 -1.89
C LEU A 214 -7.66 1.62 -3.20
N ARG A 215 -8.48 2.24 -4.04
CA ARG A 215 -8.63 1.91 -5.44
C ARG A 215 -7.48 2.53 -6.23
N ALA A 216 -6.35 1.83 -6.26
CA ALA A 216 -5.04 2.38 -6.62
C ALA A 216 -4.83 2.52 -8.14
N ASP A 217 -5.55 1.76 -8.96
CA ASP A 217 -5.52 1.82 -10.43
C ASP A 217 -6.19 3.07 -11.01
N ARG A 218 -7.02 3.77 -10.24
CA ARG A 218 -7.76 4.96 -10.70
C ARG A 218 -7.73 6.16 -9.76
N SER A 219 -7.10 6.03 -8.61
CA SER A 219 -6.84 7.14 -7.70
C SER A 219 -5.39 7.54 -7.83
N LEU A 220 -5.10 8.64 -8.56
CA LEU A 220 -3.73 9.13 -8.65
C LEU A 220 -3.25 9.50 -7.26
N HIS A 221 -2.11 8.95 -6.82
CA HIS A 221 -1.67 9.11 -5.43
C HIS A 221 -0.16 9.23 -5.28
N GLN A 222 0.24 9.79 -4.14
CA GLN A 222 1.65 9.88 -3.73
C GLN A 222 1.81 9.76 -2.22
N VAL A 223 3.03 9.46 -1.79
CA VAL A 223 3.48 9.68 -0.41
C VAL A 223 4.38 10.90 -0.40
N THR A 224 3.99 11.94 0.34
CA THR A 224 4.73 13.20 0.40
C THR A 224 6.14 13.02 0.95
N ALA A 225 7.08 13.86 0.50
CA ALA A 225 8.46 13.79 0.92
C ALA A 225 8.63 13.96 2.43
N LEU A 226 9.53 13.16 3.03
CA LEU A 226 9.99 13.39 4.39
C LEU A 226 10.77 14.70 4.48
N ARG A 227 10.59 15.45 5.58
CA ARG A 227 11.08 16.81 5.71
C ARG A 227 12.34 16.97 6.53
N ARG A 228 12.60 16.05 7.47
CA ARG A 228 13.74 16.18 8.37
C ARG A 228 14.51 14.88 8.59
N GLU A 229 15.71 15.00 9.10
CA GLU A 229 16.54 13.87 9.52
C GLU A 229 15.85 13.09 10.65
N GLY A 230 15.96 11.76 10.59
CA GLY A 230 15.31 10.86 11.55
C GLY A 230 13.82 10.64 11.33
N ALA A 231 13.18 11.38 10.40
CA ALA A 231 11.81 11.05 9.97
C ALA A 231 11.80 9.74 9.18
N CYS A 232 10.71 8.98 9.33
CA CYS A 232 10.57 7.70 8.64
C CYS A 232 9.10 7.40 8.28
N ARG A 233 8.94 6.53 7.28
CA ARG A 233 7.69 5.85 6.98
C ARG A 233 8.01 4.48 6.39
N SER A 234 7.52 3.42 7.05
CA SER A 234 7.60 2.04 6.57
C SER A 234 6.19 1.50 6.38
N ALA A 235 5.91 0.94 5.21
CA ALA A 235 4.60 0.43 4.86
C ALA A 235 4.70 -0.90 4.12
N LEU A 236 3.77 -1.81 4.44
CA LEU A 236 3.51 -3.04 3.70
C LEU A 236 2.28 -2.80 2.81
N ASN A 237 2.41 -3.03 1.51
CA ASN A 237 1.32 -3.02 0.54
C ASN A 237 0.97 -4.47 0.14
N LEU A 238 -0.30 -4.82 0.25
CA LEU A 238 -0.88 -6.06 -0.24
C LEU A 238 -1.78 -5.70 -1.44
N ALA A 239 -1.40 -6.15 -2.63
CA ALA A 239 -2.07 -5.80 -3.87
C ALA A 239 -3.11 -6.83 -4.30
N PHE A 240 -4.24 -6.36 -4.83
CA PHE A 240 -5.35 -7.20 -5.28
C PHE A 240 -5.95 -6.68 -6.58
N GLU A 241 -6.75 -7.55 -7.24
CA GLU A 241 -7.29 -7.32 -8.57
C GLU A 241 -8.82 -7.37 -8.64
N VAL A 242 -9.38 -6.75 -9.67
CA VAL A 242 -10.81 -6.85 -10.04
C VAL A 242 -11.10 -7.98 -11.04
N THR A 243 -10.06 -8.57 -11.61
CA THR A 243 -10.14 -9.64 -12.62
C THR A 243 -9.15 -10.76 -12.32
N PRO A 244 -9.46 -12.02 -12.65
CA PRO A 244 -8.50 -13.11 -12.48
C PRO A 244 -7.36 -13.11 -13.52
N ASN A 245 -7.48 -12.33 -14.60
CA ASN A 245 -6.52 -12.27 -15.69
C ASN A 245 -6.09 -10.81 -15.94
N PRO A 246 -5.39 -10.17 -14.98
CA PRO A 246 -4.89 -8.81 -15.16
C PRO A 246 -3.71 -8.79 -16.14
N THR A 247 -3.45 -7.62 -16.69
CA THR A 247 -2.22 -7.31 -17.44
C THR A 247 -1.46 -6.24 -16.70
N TYR A 248 -0.14 -6.38 -16.61
CA TYR A 248 0.73 -5.44 -15.91
C TYR A 248 1.69 -4.76 -16.86
N GLY A 249 2.06 -3.53 -16.54
CA GLY A 249 3.17 -2.82 -17.16
C GLY A 249 4.53 -3.30 -16.63
N ASP A 250 5.57 -2.52 -16.90
CA ASP A 250 6.94 -2.82 -16.46
C ASP A 250 7.33 -2.08 -15.15
N THR A 251 6.40 -1.34 -14.60
CA THR A 251 6.62 -0.50 -13.40
C THR A 251 7.04 -1.32 -12.20
N ALA A 252 6.37 -2.44 -11.96
CA ALA A 252 6.67 -3.34 -10.86
C ALA A 252 8.08 -3.94 -10.93
N ASN A 253 8.57 -4.26 -12.12
CA ASN A 253 9.94 -4.75 -12.30
C ASN A 253 10.99 -3.67 -11.99
N LYS A 254 10.75 -2.42 -12.42
CA LYS A 254 11.63 -1.27 -12.10
C LYS A 254 11.69 -0.97 -10.61
N LEU A 255 10.57 -1.10 -9.90
CA LEU A 255 10.45 -0.79 -8.47
C LEU A 255 10.85 -1.95 -7.56
N TYR A 256 10.45 -3.16 -7.87
CA TYR A 256 10.48 -4.31 -6.95
C TYR A 256 11.29 -5.49 -7.48
N GLY A 257 11.75 -5.45 -8.74
CA GLY A 257 12.63 -6.47 -9.30
C GLY A 257 13.97 -6.52 -8.57
N GLU A 258 14.53 -7.73 -8.44
CA GLU A 258 15.93 -7.92 -8.02
C GLU A 258 16.83 -7.45 -9.18
N ASN A 259 17.88 -6.67 -8.85
CA ASN A 259 18.91 -6.23 -9.82
C ASN A 259 19.90 -7.35 -10.07
#